data_5cc0e22344a5cf4a98e361a870b1d366
#
_entry.id   5cc0e22344a5cf4a98e361a870b1d366
#
_cell.length_a   1.000
_cell.length_b   1.000
_cell.length_c   1.000
_cell.angle_alpha   90.00
_cell.angle_beta   90.00
_cell.angle_gamma   90.00
#
_symmetry.space_group_name_H-M   'P 1'
#
loop_
_entity.id
_entity.type
_entity.pdbx_description
1 polymer ?
#
loop_
_entity_poly.entity_id
_entity_poly.type
_entity_poly.pdbx_seq_one_letter_code
_entity_poly.pdbx_strand_id
1 'polypeptide(L)'
;GAEMMGTRNLLEQKGPQAVADWMKQQDRLLITDTTMRDGHQSLLATRMRSIDMIKVAPSYAANLPQLFSMECWGGAPYDVAYRFLQECPLQRLRDLRAMMPNLMTQMLLRASNGVGYTNYPDNVVQEFVRVAAETGIDVFRGFDSLNWTENMRVAMDAVVESGKICEGTICYTGDITNPARS
;
A
#
# COMPACT_ATOMS: atom_id res chain seq x y z
N GLY A 1 24.39 -0.80 -14.31
CA GLY A 1 23.30 -1.22 -15.17
C GLY A 1 22.27 -0.12 -15.25
N ALA A 2 21.63 0.06 -16.40
CA ALA A 2 20.56 1.03 -16.54
C ALA A 2 19.47 0.70 -15.49
N GLU A 3 19.13 1.66 -14.66
CA GLU A 3 18.01 1.53 -13.73
C GLU A 3 16.73 1.27 -14.54
N MET A 4 16.13 0.11 -14.34
CA MET A 4 14.88 -0.22 -15.04
C MET A 4 13.77 0.68 -14.50
N MET A 5 13.22 1.52 -15.35
CA MET A 5 12.14 2.44 -14.98
C MET A 5 10.85 1.67 -14.66
N GLY A 6 10.19 2.05 -13.59
CA GLY A 6 8.90 1.52 -13.15
C GLY A 6 7.89 2.63 -12.86
N THR A 7 6.74 2.25 -12.33
CA THR A 7 5.63 3.16 -12.03
C THR A 7 5.97 4.26 -11.04
N ARG A 8 6.89 4.01 -10.10
CA ARG A 8 7.34 5.04 -9.16
C ARG A 8 8.07 6.19 -9.85
N ASN A 9 8.84 5.91 -10.89
CA ASN A 9 9.50 6.97 -11.66
C ASN A 9 8.47 7.92 -12.30
N LEU A 10 7.34 7.38 -12.77
CA LEU A 10 6.24 8.20 -13.29
C LEU A 10 5.61 9.09 -12.19
N LEU A 11 5.39 8.51 -11.01
CA LEU A 11 4.85 9.24 -9.86
C LEU A 11 5.78 10.40 -9.45
N GLU A 12 7.07 10.14 -9.31
CA GLU A 12 8.05 11.16 -8.91
C GLU A 12 8.23 12.27 -9.94
N GLN A 13 8.19 11.94 -11.22
CA GLN A 13 8.41 12.90 -12.28
C GLN A 13 7.17 13.74 -12.62
N LYS A 14 5.98 13.16 -12.55
CA LYS A 14 4.73 13.76 -13.05
C LYS A 14 3.59 13.83 -12.04
N GLY A 15 3.76 13.28 -10.86
CA GLY A 15 2.76 13.32 -9.78
C GLY A 15 1.64 12.27 -9.89
N PRO A 16 0.77 12.20 -8.85
CA PRO A 16 -0.24 11.16 -8.73
C PRO A 16 -1.33 11.21 -9.81
N GLN A 17 -1.72 12.40 -10.27
CA GLN A 17 -2.72 12.54 -11.33
C GLN A 17 -2.23 11.92 -12.64
N ALA A 18 -0.95 12.11 -12.98
CA ALA A 18 -0.37 11.53 -14.19
C ALA A 18 -0.36 10.00 -14.14
N VAL A 19 -0.16 9.40 -12.96
CA VAL A 19 -0.25 7.94 -12.77
C VAL A 19 -1.69 7.48 -12.96
N ALA A 20 -2.68 8.18 -12.38
CA ALA A 20 -4.09 7.86 -12.56
C ALA A 20 -4.54 7.94 -14.02
N ASP A 21 -4.09 8.94 -14.75
CA ASP A 21 -4.41 9.10 -16.16
C ASP A 21 -3.70 8.04 -17.03
N TRP A 22 -2.47 7.71 -16.70
CA TRP A 22 -1.73 6.62 -17.33
C TRP A 22 -2.45 5.27 -17.12
N MET A 23 -2.96 4.99 -15.91
CA MET A 23 -3.72 3.77 -15.64
C MET A 23 -4.94 3.62 -16.55
N LYS A 24 -5.70 4.70 -16.77
CA LYS A 24 -6.88 4.69 -17.62
C LYS A 24 -6.58 4.40 -19.09
N GLN A 25 -5.36 4.67 -19.53
CA GLN A 25 -4.90 4.49 -20.90
C GLN A 25 -4.33 3.10 -21.17
N GLN A 26 -4.17 2.27 -20.11
CA GLN A 26 -3.61 0.92 -20.28
C GLN A 26 -4.68 -0.03 -20.83
N ASP A 27 -4.28 -0.80 -21.81
CA ASP A 27 -5.06 -1.89 -22.41
C ASP A 27 -4.74 -3.27 -21.82
N ARG A 28 -3.75 -3.32 -20.93
CA ARG A 28 -3.29 -4.52 -20.23
C ARG A 28 -3.69 -4.50 -18.75
N LEU A 29 -3.76 -5.68 -18.17
CA LEU A 29 -3.96 -5.83 -16.73
C LEU A 29 -2.75 -5.29 -15.96
N LEU A 30 -3.03 -4.41 -14.98
CA LEU A 30 -2.04 -3.92 -14.03
C LEU A 30 -2.06 -4.82 -12.78
N ILE A 31 -0.90 -5.22 -12.31
CA ILE A 31 -0.77 -6.20 -11.22
C ILE A 31 -0.13 -5.54 -10.01
N THR A 32 -0.79 -5.68 -8.86
CA THR A 32 -0.21 -5.41 -7.54
C THR A 32 0.20 -6.74 -6.91
N ASP A 33 1.46 -6.85 -6.51
CA ASP A 33 1.94 -8.01 -5.77
C ASP A 33 1.71 -7.79 -4.27
N THR A 34 1.14 -8.77 -3.59
CA THR A 34 0.81 -8.70 -2.15
C THR A 34 1.62 -9.68 -1.29
N THR A 35 2.65 -10.30 -1.85
CA THR A 35 3.48 -11.30 -1.14
C THR A 35 4.04 -10.75 0.17
N MET A 36 4.46 -9.49 0.18
CA MET A 36 5.07 -8.85 1.34
C MET A 36 4.04 -8.27 2.35
N ARG A 37 2.72 -8.41 2.09
CA ARG A 37 1.67 -8.03 3.02
C ARG A 37 0.65 -9.15 3.20
N ASP A 38 -0.33 -9.27 2.32
CA ASP A 38 -1.44 -10.22 2.46
C ASP A 38 -0.99 -11.67 2.26
N GLY A 39 -0.06 -11.90 1.35
CA GLY A 39 0.46 -13.24 1.10
C GLY A 39 1.04 -13.88 2.35
N HIS A 40 1.96 -13.22 3.05
CA HIS A 40 2.50 -13.77 4.29
C HIS A 40 1.55 -13.64 5.48
N GLN A 41 0.64 -12.66 5.46
CA GLN A 41 -0.41 -12.55 6.48
C GLN A 41 -1.30 -13.80 6.45
N SER A 42 -1.72 -14.22 5.30
CA SER A 42 -2.63 -15.35 5.12
C SER A 42 -1.95 -16.72 5.28
N LEU A 43 -0.70 -16.84 4.84
CA LEU A 43 0.01 -18.13 4.77
C LEU A 43 0.97 -18.36 5.93
N LEU A 44 1.56 -17.33 6.51
CA LEU A 44 2.61 -17.41 7.52
C LEU A 44 2.24 -16.67 8.82
N ALA A 45 0.96 -16.39 9.05
CA ALA A 45 0.47 -15.63 10.20
C ALA A 45 1.23 -14.30 10.39
N THR A 46 1.54 -13.61 9.29
CA THR A 46 2.25 -12.32 9.26
C THR A 46 3.71 -12.38 9.77
N ARG A 47 4.31 -13.55 9.88
CA ARG A 47 5.62 -13.73 10.54
C ARG A 47 6.82 -13.74 9.59
N MET A 48 6.71 -13.17 8.39
CA MET A 48 7.86 -12.94 7.53
C MET A 48 8.75 -11.83 8.12
N ARG A 49 10.03 -12.14 8.29
CA ARG A 49 11.01 -11.21 8.88
C ARG A 49 11.44 -10.17 7.86
N SER A 50 11.85 -8.98 8.32
CA SER A 50 12.37 -7.92 7.45
C SER A 50 13.56 -8.38 6.63
N ILE A 51 14.47 -9.16 7.20
CA ILE A 51 15.64 -9.67 6.50
C ILE A 51 15.28 -10.54 5.29
N ASP A 52 14.20 -11.31 5.37
CA ASP A 52 13.74 -12.17 4.29
C ASP A 52 13.14 -11.33 3.14
N MET A 53 12.38 -10.29 3.47
CA MET A 53 11.85 -9.34 2.49
C MET A 53 12.95 -8.55 1.80
N ILE A 54 13.91 -8.01 2.56
CA ILE A 54 15.03 -7.21 2.04
C ILE A 54 15.89 -8.02 1.09
N LYS A 55 16.11 -9.30 1.35
CA LYS A 55 16.89 -10.18 0.47
C LYS A 55 16.27 -10.35 -0.92
N VAL A 56 14.96 -10.37 -1.03
CA VAL A 56 14.26 -10.59 -2.31
C VAL A 56 13.85 -9.30 -3.00
N ALA A 57 13.74 -8.18 -2.28
CA ALA A 57 13.28 -6.91 -2.80
C ALA A 57 14.07 -6.40 -4.02
N PRO A 58 15.42 -6.49 -4.07
CA PRO A 58 16.17 -6.07 -5.25
C PRO A 58 15.83 -6.90 -6.50
N SER A 59 15.48 -8.18 -6.31
CA SER A 59 15.05 -9.05 -7.42
C SER A 59 13.71 -8.60 -8.00
N TYR A 60 12.76 -8.16 -7.17
CA TYR A 60 11.52 -7.54 -7.65
C TYR A 60 11.79 -6.29 -8.48
N ALA A 61 12.61 -5.38 -7.97
CA ALA A 61 12.96 -4.15 -8.67
C ALA A 61 13.61 -4.40 -10.04
N ALA A 62 14.47 -5.42 -10.13
CA ALA A 62 15.23 -5.72 -11.34
C ALA A 62 14.41 -6.54 -12.37
N ASN A 63 13.59 -7.48 -11.91
CA ASN A 63 12.94 -8.45 -12.79
C ASN A 63 11.45 -8.16 -13.04
N LEU A 64 10.82 -7.36 -12.20
CA LEU A 64 9.38 -7.06 -12.27
C LEU A 64 9.08 -5.55 -12.30
N PRO A 65 9.79 -4.74 -13.11
CA PRO A 65 9.57 -3.30 -13.16
C PRO A 65 8.19 -2.91 -13.72
N GLN A 66 7.50 -3.86 -14.34
CA GLN A 66 6.15 -3.69 -14.89
C GLN A 66 5.04 -3.83 -13.83
N LEU A 67 5.34 -4.24 -12.61
CA LEU A 67 4.36 -4.23 -11.53
C LEU A 67 3.80 -2.83 -11.33
N PHE A 68 2.49 -2.75 -11.12
CA PHE A 68 1.86 -1.48 -10.76
C PHE A 68 2.32 -1.03 -9.38
N SER A 69 2.26 -1.92 -8.40
CA SER A 69 2.71 -1.65 -7.04
C SER A 69 3.08 -2.94 -6.30
N MET A 70 3.85 -2.77 -5.23
CA MET A 70 4.16 -3.81 -4.24
C MET A 70 3.48 -3.45 -2.93
N GLU A 71 2.48 -4.23 -2.52
CA GLU A 71 1.83 -4.05 -1.23
C GLU A 71 2.68 -4.73 -0.14
N CYS A 72 3.25 -3.93 0.76
CA CYS A 72 4.24 -4.39 1.72
C CYS A 72 3.98 -3.92 3.16
N TRP A 73 2.90 -3.17 3.40
CA TRP A 73 2.64 -2.58 4.70
C TRP A 73 1.14 -2.51 5.00
N GLY A 74 0.79 -2.41 6.28
CA GLY A 74 -0.59 -2.36 6.75
C GLY A 74 -0.68 -2.71 8.24
N GLY A 75 -1.91 -2.95 8.74
CA GLY A 75 -2.18 -3.18 10.16
C GLY A 75 -1.48 -4.39 10.74
N ALA A 76 -1.74 -5.58 10.21
CA ALA A 76 -1.16 -6.81 10.74
C ALA A 76 0.37 -6.88 10.56
N PRO A 77 0.97 -6.54 9.42
CA PRO A 77 2.42 -6.41 9.31
C PRO A 77 3.05 -5.44 10.29
N TYR A 78 2.40 -4.31 10.56
CA TYR A 78 2.86 -3.32 11.55
C TYR A 78 2.85 -3.92 12.96
N ASP A 79 1.73 -4.50 13.37
CA ASP A 79 1.54 -5.02 14.73
C ASP A 79 2.43 -6.22 15.01
N VAL A 80 2.53 -7.17 14.08
CA VAL A 80 3.37 -8.36 14.24
C VAL A 80 4.87 -8.00 14.22
N ALA A 81 5.31 -7.10 13.38
CA ALA A 81 6.70 -6.63 13.39
C ALA A 81 7.08 -6.07 14.75
N TYR A 82 6.21 -5.23 15.31
CA TYR A 82 6.46 -4.59 16.58
C TYR A 82 6.37 -5.56 17.77
N ARG A 83 5.29 -6.35 17.86
CA ARG A 83 5.00 -7.18 19.04
C ARG A 83 5.73 -8.52 19.07
N PHE A 84 5.80 -9.19 17.94
CA PHE A 84 6.29 -10.57 17.89
C PHE A 84 7.69 -10.71 17.29
N LEU A 85 8.02 -9.94 16.27
CA LEU A 85 9.33 -9.99 15.64
C LEU A 85 10.34 -9.04 16.28
N GLN A 86 9.88 -8.10 17.12
CA GLN A 86 10.69 -7.06 17.76
C GLN A 86 11.44 -6.21 16.72
N GLU A 87 10.82 -5.98 15.58
CA GLU A 87 11.34 -5.17 14.49
C GLU A 87 10.58 -3.84 14.41
N CYS A 88 11.28 -2.77 14.03
CA CYS A 88 10.65 -1.48 13.80
C CYS A 88 9.91 -1.49 12.44
N PRO A 89 8.57 -1.36 12.41
CA PRO A 89 7.82 -1.40 11.16
C PRO A 89 8.15 -0.22 10.21
N LEU A 90 8.50 0.93 10.75
CA LEU A 90 8.93 2.08 9.94
C LEU A 90 10.33 1.85 9.33
N GLN A 91 11.25 1.23 10.07
CA GLN A 91 12.55 0.88 9.52
C GLN A 91 12.43 -0.16 8.41
N ARG A 92 11.57 -1.18 8.61
CA ARG A 92 11.24 -2.15 7.56
C ARG A 92 10.78 -1.46 6.27
N LEU A 93 9.90 -0.48 6.39
CA LEU A 93 9.39 0.27 5.25
C LEU A 93 10.50 1.08 4.55
N ARG A 94 11.37 1.75 5.31
CA ARG A 94 12.53 2.48 4.76
C ARG A 94 13.46 1.56 3.96
N ASP A 95 13.76 0.41 4.53
CA ASP A 95 14.67 -0.55 3.92
C ASP A 95 14.08 -1.12 2.61
N LEU A 96 12.80 -1.49 2.63
CA LEU A 96 12.10 -1.95 1.43
C LEU A 96 12.04 -0.86 0.36
N ARG A 97 11.74 0.39 0.76
CA ARG A 97 11.73 1.52 -0.17
C ARG A 97 13.08 1.73 -0.85
N ALA A 98 14.16 1.63 -0.08
CA ALA A 98 15.52 1.77 -0.62
C ALA A 98 15.88 0.63 -1.60
N MET A 99 15.40 -0.59 -1.34
CA MET A 99 15.69 -1.76 -2.19
C MET A 99 14.84 -1.83 -3.47
N MET A 100 13.72 -1.11 -3.54
CA MET A 100 12.80 -1.09 -4.69
C MET A 100 12.54 0.35 -5.16
N PRO A 101 13.56 1.11 -5.62
CA PRO A 101 13.41 2.53 -5.91
C PRO A 101 12.48 2.84 -7.09
N ASN A 102 12.28 1.89 -8.00
CA ASN A 102 11.46 2.02 -9.21
C ASN A 102 10.03 1.50 -9.07
N LEU A 103 9.73 0.75 -8.01
CA LEU A 103 8.39 0.22 -7.74
C LEU A 103 7.64 1.10 -6.76
N MET A 104 6.35 1.34 -7.00
CA MET A 104 5.48 1.94 -6.00
C MET A 104 5.24 0.96 -4.87
N THR A 105 5.37 1.44 -3.64
CA THR A 105 4.99 0.69 -2.43
C THR A 105 3.56 1.03 -2.05
N GLN A 106 2.83 0.05 -1.59
CA GLN A 106 1.42 0.17 -1.24
C GLN A 106 1.15 -0.33 0.17
N MET A 107 0.20 0.31 0.85
CA MET A 107 -0.33 -0.16 2.12
C MET A 107 -1.85 -0.26 2.11
N LEU A 108 -2.37 -1.11 2.97
CA LEU A 108 -3.79 -1.14 3.31
C LEU A 108 -4.05 -0.19 4.49
N LEU A 109 -4.98 0.73 4.31
CA LEU A 109 -5.37 1.74 5.29
C LEU A 109 -6.84 1.57 5.68
N ARG A 110 -7.12 1.38 6.97
CA ARG A 110 -8.49 1.16 7.48
C ARG A 110 -9.15 2.47 7.88
N ALA A 111 -9.54 3.29 6.93
CA ALA A 111 -10.26 4.54 7.20
C ALA A 111 -9.74 5.28 8.47
N SER A 112 -10.63 5.65 9.39
CA SER A 112 -10.26 6.30 10.66
C SER A 112 -9.53 5.39 11.67
N ASN A 113 -9.45 4.09 11.40
CA ASN A 113 -8.71 3.15 12.26
C ASN A 113 -7.21 3.10 11.91
N GLY A 114 -6.79 3.69 10.79
CA GLY A 114 -5.41 3.62 10.33
C GLY A 114 -4.94 2.17 10.18
N VAL A 115 -4.02 1.74 11.04
CA VAL A 115 -3.58 0.34 11.15
C VAL A 115 -4.12 -0.37 12.39
N GLY A 116 -4.92 0.32 13.21
CA GLY A 116 -5.48 -0.20 14.46
C GLY A 116 -6.86 -0.85 14.31
N TYR A 117 -7.49 -1.15 15.45
CA TYR A 117 -8.81 -1.76 15.53
C TYR A 117 -9.87 -0.81 16.13
N THR A 118 -9.45 0.38 16.55
CA THR A 118 -10.32 1.42 17.10
C THR A 118 -10.17 2.69 16.29
N ASN A 119 -11.21 3.53 16.28
CA ASN A 119 -11.13 4.83 15.61
C ASN A 119 -10.16 5.75 16.34
N TYR A 120 -9.29 6.39 15.59
CA TYR A 120 -8.40 7.42 16.07
C TYR A 120 -8.96 8.83 15.76
N PRO A 121 -8.60 9.85 16.54
CA PRO A 121 -8.89 11.24 16.19
C PRO A 121 -8.31 11.61 14.82
N ASP A 122 -8.96 12.54 14.13
CA ASP A 122 -8.59 12.93 12.77
C ASP A 122 -7.13 13.37 12.63
N ASN A 123 -6.63 14.13 13.59
CA ASN A 123 -5.25 14.59 13.60
C ASN A 123 -4.23 13.44 13.71
N VAL A 124 -4.60 12.35 14.40
CA VAL A 124 -3.75 11.14 14.48
C VAL A 124 -3.72 10.42 13.14
N VAL A 125 -4.87 10.29 12.47
CA VAL A 125 -4.95 9.68 11.13
C VAL A 125 -4.15 10.50 10.13
N GLN A 126 -4.29 11.80 10.14
CA GLN A 126 -3.54 12.73 9.27
C GLN A 126 -2.04 12.60 9.48
N GLU A 127 -1.58 12.61 10.73
CA GLU A 127 -0.15 12.47 11.06
C GLU A 127 0.39 11.10 10.68
N PHE A 128 -0.40 10.04 10.90
CA PHE A 128 -0.02 8.68 10.50
C PHE A 128 0.19 8.58 8.98
N VAL A 129 -0.74 9.11 8.18
CA VAL A 129 -0.63 9.13 6.72
C VAL A 129 0.59 9.94 6.28
N ARG A 130 0.82 11.11 6.88
CA ARG A 130 1.99 11.95 6.59
C ARG A 130 3.30 11.18 6.83
N VAL A 131 3.45 10.56 7.98
CA VAL A 131 4.65 9.78 8.34
C VAL A 131 4.84 8.58 7.41
N ALA A 132 3.76 7.86 7.10
CA ALA A 132 3.83 6.73 6.17
C ALA A 132 4.26 7.16 4.76
N ALA A 133 3.71 8.28 4.25
CA ALA A 133 4.06 8.85 2.96
C ALA A 133 5.54 9.27 2.91
N GLU A 134 6.02 9.98 3.93
CA GLU A 134 7.42 10.42 4.04
C GLU A 134 8.38 9.24 4.21
N THR A 135 7.94 8.16 4.88
CA THR A 135 8.76 6.97 5.10
C THR A 135 8.90 6.13 3.84
N GLY A 136 7.92 6.18 2.92
CA GLY A 136 8.08 5.51 1.63
C GLY A 136 6.84 4.91 0.99
N ILE A 137 5.63 5.09 1.54
CA ILE A 137 4.40 4.63 0.91
C ILE A 137 4.00 5.56 -0.25
N ASP A 138 3.71 4.98 -1.39
CA ASP A 138 3.28 5.69 -2.60
C ASP A 138 1.77 5.55 -2.86
N VAL A 139 1.18 4.39 -2.53
CA VAL A 139 -0.24 4.07 -2.75
C VAL A 139 -0.89 3.68 -1.43
N PHE A 140 -1.95 4.39 -1.08
CA PHE A 140 -2.77 4.08 0.09
C PHE A 140 -4.11 3.51 -0.37
N ARG A 141 -4.30 2.22 -0.16
CA ARG A 141 -5.58 1.56 -0.39
C ARG A 141 -6.46 1.74 0.83
N GLY A 142 -7.38 2.70 0.74
CA GLY A 142 -8.34 3.00 1.79
C GLY A 142 -9.61 2.17 1.67
N PHE A 143 -10.08 1.63 2.79
CA PHE A 143 -11.36 0.96 2.86
C PHE A 143 -12.06 1.20 4.19
N ASP A 144 -13.39 1.07 4.16
CA ASP A 144 -14.22 0.92 5.33
C ASP A 144 -15.07 -0.34 5.17
N SER A 145 -15.11 -1.19 6.20
CA SER A 145 -15.84 -2.48 6.15
C SER A 145 -17.34 -2.32 5.92
N LEU A 146 -17.90 -1.17 6.25
CA LEU A 146 -19.31 -0.83 6.05
C LEU A 146 -19.53 0.04 4.81
N ASN A 147 -18.49 0.33 4.03
CA ASN A 147 -18.51 1.23 2.87
C ASN A 147 -19.01 2.65 3.22
N TRP A 148 -18.77 3.11 4.44
CA TRP A 148 -19.17 4.44 4.88
C TRP A 148 -18.14 5.48 4.44
N THR A 149 -18.44 6.18 3.37
CA THR A 149 -17.50 7.11 2.71
C THR A 149 -17.06 8.26 3.62
N GLU A 150 -17.94 8.75 4.50
CA GLU A 150 -17.59 9.81 5.45
C GLU A 150 -16.47 9.40 6.41
N ASN A 151 -16.47 8.13 6.84
CA ASN A 151 -15.41 7.56 7.68
C ASN A 151 -14.06 7.47 6.95
N MET A 152 -14.07 7.41 5.63
CA MET A 152 -12.88 7.35 4.80
C MET A 152 -12.32 8.73 4.44
N ARG A 153 -13.13 9.79 4.54
CA ARG A 153 -12.80 11.12 4.00
C ARG A 153 -11.50 11.69 4.57
N VAL A 154 -11.35 11.71 5.88
CA VAL A 154 -10.17 12.29 6.54
C VAL A 154 -8.89 11.60 6.10
N ALA A 155 -8.89 10.27 6.02
CA ALA A 155 -7.74 9.50 5.56
C ALA A 155 -7.44 9.76 4.07
N MET A 156 -8.47 9.80 3.23
CA MET A 156 -8.33 10.06 1.79
C MET A 156 -7.78 11.46 1.52
N ASP A 157 -8.31 12.48 2.20
CA ASP A 157 -7.84 13.86 2.08
C ASP A 157 -6.38 13.97 2.49
N ALA A 158 -5.99 13.34 3.60
CA ALA A 158 -4.60 13.32 4.07
C ALA A 158 -3.65 12.67 3.04
N VAL A 159 -4.08 11.60 2.36
CA VAL A 159 -3.30 10.97 1.28
C VAL A 159 -3.11 11.92 0.11
N VAL A 160 -4.18 12.58 -0.32
CA VAL A 160 -4.14 13.55 -1.43
C VAL A 160 -3.22 14.73 -1.09
N GLU A 161 -3.34 15.29 0.12
CA GLU A 161 -2.49 16.37 0.61
C GLU A 161 -1.01 15.98 0.68
N SER A 162 -0.71 14.71 0.93
CA SER A 162 0.65 14.17 0.93
C SER A 162 1.25 14.00 -0.48
N GLY A 163 0.49 14.27 -1.55
CA GLY A 163 0.92 14.09 -2.94
C GLY A 163 1.09 12.63 -3.36
N LYS A 164 0.42 11.73 -2.66
CA LYS A 164 0.45 10.28 -2.91
C LYS A 164 -0.84 9.81 -3.58
N ILE A 165 -0.87 8.54 -3.99
CA ILE A 165 -2.02 7.95 -4.67
C ILE A 165 -3.00 7.41 -3.64
N CYS A 166 -4.24 7.87 -3.72
CA CYS A 166 -5.36 7.35 -2.95
C CYS A 166 -6.15 6.35 -3.81
N GLU A 167 -6.19 5.10 -3.37
CA GLU A 167 -7.00 4.04 -3.96
C GLU A 167 -8.19 3.75 -3.03
N GLY A 168 -9.35 4.33 -3.34
CA GLY A 168 -10.59 4.04 -2.61
C GLY A 168 -11.16 2.69 -3.04
N THR A 169 -11.55 1.86 -2.08
CA THR A 169 -12.11 0.55 -2.35
C THR A 169 -13.52 0.39 -1.77
N ILE A 170 -14.31 -0.42 -2.43
CA ILE A 170 -15.64 -0.84 -1.96
C ILE A 170 -15.57 -2.30 -1.54
N CYS A 171 -15.91 -2.58 -0.28
CA CYS A 171 -16.05 -3.95 0.21
C CYS A 171 -17.36 -4.55 -0.33
N TYR A 172 -17.24 -5.65 -1.03
CA TYR A 172 -18.36 -6.34 -1.62
C TYR A 172 -18.36 -7.82 -1.25
N THR A 173 -19.55 -8.33 -0.90
CA THR A 173 -19.76 -9.76 -0.64
C THR A 173 -20.91 -10.24 -1.52
N GLY A 174 -20.63 -11.17 -2.41
CA GLY A 174 -21.63 -11.72 -3.32
C GLY A 174 -21.01 -12.16 -4.65
N ASP A 175 -21.88 -12.64 -5.53
CA ASP A 175 -21.49 -13.06 -6.88
C ASP A 175 -21.73 -11.91 -7.87
N ILE A 176 -20.67 -11.18 -8.20
CA ILE A 176 -20.76 -10.05 -9.16
C ILE A 176 -21.07 -10.49 -10.58
N THR A 177 -20.96 -11.79 -10.89
CA THR A 177 -21.27 -12.33 -12.21
C THR A 177 -22.75 -12.70 -12.36
N ASN A 178 -23.47 -12.74 -11.26
CA ASN A 178 -24.89 -13.10 -11.24
C ASN A 178 -25.74 -11.98 -10.59
N PRO A 179 -26.42 -11.14 -11.39
CA PRO A 179 -27.23 -10.03 -10.88
C PRO A 179 -28.34 -10.43 -9.89
N ALA A 180 -28.82 -11.68 -9.96
CA ALA A 180 -29.85 -12.19 -9.03
C ALA A 180 -29.30 -12.51 -7.63
N ARG A 181 -27.98 -12.52 -7.45
CA ARG A 181 -27.29 -12.77 -6.18
C ARG A 181 -26.52 -11.57 -5.65
N SER A 182 -26.61 -10.47 -6.33
CA SER A 182 -25.98 -9.20 -5.92
C SER A 182 -26.87 -8.38 -4.99
#